data_0f86a8d3c4e147b19fe77e651ffe71d4
#
_entry.id   0f86a8d3c4e147b19fe77e651ffe71d4
#
_cell.length_a   1.000
_cell.length_b   1.000
_cell.length_c   1.000
_cell.angle_alpha   90.00
_cell.angle_beta   90.00
_cell.angle_gamma   90.00
#
_symmetry.space_group_name_H-M   'P 1'
#
loop_
_entity.id
_entity.type
_entity.pdbx_description
1 polymer ?
#
loop_
_entity_poly.entity_id
_entity_poly.type
_entity_poly.pdbx_seq_one_letter_code
_entity_poly.pdbx_strand_id
1 'polypeptide(L)'
;MTKEWKLFICAGCVICAVWLASFVLVCLCIDDWNVRGQFGDLFGAVNTLFSGLAFVGLIITIRQQHKDLEYQRQAIEQTNREMQNQTEEFNQQNETMKIERFENTFFKMLEVQQSIVNDLYAADSHTEWIKQEDPNGPGRISKEILTKDEYRGRNLFYYVFKRCEHEIGNHIFPGSSMRPGLYSVIKFRGKDCFDDYMTTTMFDHYFRHLYSILKFISLNEWLGKEKQYQYATFVRATLSRYELVMLYYNGFFHPKMKKMIERYCLLNNIRTDLLPMSLEYRNFLESINKTRENLSDVHFSVGDFEFYLTDDENDNTRYHLSAFYTNKEIKQGINLLYRWRQFVKS
;
A
#
# COMPACT_ATOMS: atom_id res chain seq x y z
N MET A 1 25.81 53.82 -13.01
CA MET A 1 24.92 55.01 -13.16
C MET A 1 23.84 54.66 -14.17
N THR A 2 22.56 54.52 -13.71
CA THR A 2 21.44 54.13 -14.58
C THR A 2 21.17 55.17 -15.65
N LYS A 3 20.60 54.77 -16.76
CA LYS A 3 20.27 55.63 -17.93
C LYS A 3 19.40 56.83 -17.49
N GLU A 4 18.56 56.64 -16.51
CA GLU A 4 17.68 57.65 -15.91
C GLU A 4 18.44 58.73 -15.15
N TRP A 5 19.44 58.36 -14.36
CA TRP A 5 20.28 59.30 -13.61
C TRP A 5 21.04 60.26 -14.54
N LYS A 6 21.50 59.78 -15.70
CA LYS A 6 22.13 60.61 -16.75
C LYS A 6 21.15 61.63 -17.33
N LEU A 7 19.89 61.20 -17.52
CA LEU A 7 18.83 62.06 -18.06
C LEU A 7 18.47 63.18 -17.09
N PHE A 8 18.41 62.91 -15.77
CA PHE A 8 18.18 63.93 -14.71
C PHE A 8 19.32 64.93 -14.66
N ILE A 9 20.57 64.49 -14.70
CA ILE A 9 21.74 65.38 -14.72
C ILE A 9 21.71 66.28 -15.98
N CYS A 10 21.42 65.70 -17.14
CA CYS A 10 21.35 66.45 -18.38
C CYS A 10 20.25 67.53 -18.32
N ALA A 11 19.05 67.17 -17.83
CA ALA A 11 17.95 68.11 -17.69
C ALA A 11 18.31 69.25 -16.68
N GLY A 12 18.95 68.90 -15.56
CA GLY A 12 19.45 69.89 -14.60
C GLY A 12 20.47 70.84 -15.21
N CYS A 13 21.42 70.35 -15.99
CA CYS A 13 22.41 71.17 -16.67
C CYS A 13 21.78 72.12 -17.73
N VAL A 14 20.75 71.64 -18.47
CA VAL A 14 20.00 72.49 -19.44
C VAL A 14 19.26 73.58 -18.68
N ILE A 15 18.58 73.31 -17.56
CA ILE A 15 17.89 74.36 -16.81
C ILE A 15 18.86 75.41 -16.26
N CYS A 16 20.02 74.94 -15.71
CA CYS A 16 21.07 75.85 -15.22
C CYS A 16 21.67 76.69 -16.34
N ALA A 17 21.85 76.15 -17.59
CA ALA A 17 22.36 76.82 -18.70
C ALA A 17 21.35 77.96 -19.21
N VAL A 18 20.07 77.58 -19.26
CA VAL A 18 18.99 78.58 -19.64
C VAL A 18 18.89 79.71 -18.60
N TRP A 19 19.01 79.36 -17.29
CA TRP A 19 18.98 80.35 -16.22
C TRP A 19 20.19 81.31 -16.30
N LEU A 20 21.40 80.78 -16.52
CA LEU A 20 22.61 81.61 -16.73
C LEU A 20 22.51 82.49 -17.96
N ALA A 21 22.01 81.97 -19.07
CA ALA A 21 21.81 82.69 -20.28
C ALA A 21 20.83 83.85 -20.14
N SER A 22 19.68 83.59 -19.38
CA SER A 22 18.72 84.63 -19.12
C SER A 22 19.29 85.75 -18.21
N PHE A 23 20.10 85.37 -17.21
CA PHE A 23 20.79 86.29 -16.34
C PHE A 23 21.75 87.21 -17.14
N VAL A 24 22.59 86.65 -18.00
CA VAL A 24 23.52 87.34 -18.85
C VAL A 24 22.81 88.30 -19.80
N LEU A 25 21.70 87.82 -20.40
CA LEU A 25 20.90 88.59 -21.36
C LEU A 25 20.33 89.86 -20.69
N VAL A 26 19.77 89.69 -19.44
CA VAL A 26 19.27 90.84 -18.64
C VAL A 26 20.40 91.82 -18.34
N CYS A 27 21.59 91.33 -18.00
CA CYS A 27 22.75 92.20 -17.71
C CYS A 27 23.29 92.95 -18.94
N LEU A 28 23.16 92.36 -20.13
CA LEU A 28 23.64 92.96 -21.39
C LEU A 28 22.61 93.96 -22.04
N CYS A 29 21.31 93.69 -21.88
CA CYS A 29 20.26 94.47 -22.58
C CYS A 29 19.70 95.65 -21.74
N ILE A 30 19.96 95.72 -20.44
CA ILE A 30 19.38 96.73 -19.52
C ILE A 30 20.54 97.42 -18.80
N ASP A 31 20.84 98.68 -19.15
CA ASP A 31 21.92 99.43 -18.55
C ASP A 31 21.52 100.18 -17.28
N ASP A 32 20.24 100.48 -17.10
CA ASP A 32 19.75 101.14 -15.89
C ASP A 32 19.49 100.18 -14.72
N TRP A 33 20.15 100.42 -13.56
CA TRP A 33 20.10 99.58 -12.36
C TRP A 33 18.70 99.51 -11.75
N ASN A 34 17.90 100.66 -11.82
CA ASN A 34 16.53 100.66 -11.32
C ASN A 34 15.58 99.76 -12.15
N VAL A 35 15.74 99.79 -13.45
CA VAL A 35 14.96 98.97 -14.41
C VAL A 35 15.29 97.48 -14.22
N ARG A 36 16.56 97.15 -13.98
CA ARG A 36 16.97 95.76 -13.61
C ARG A 36 16.26 95.24 -12.34
N GLY A 37 16.10 96.13 -11.29
CA GLY A 37 15.39 95.76 -10.04
C GLY A 37 13.91 95.49 -10.33
N GLN A 38 13.21 96.35 -11.03
CA GLN A 38 11.80 96.13 -11.36
C GLN A 38 11.56 94.90 -12.22
N PHE A 39 12.48 94.56 -13.11
CA PHE A 39 12.43 93.32 -13.90
C PHE A 39 12.64 92.11 -12.99
N GLY A 40 13.57 92.17 -12.00
CA GLY A 40 13.79 91.14 -11.00
C GLY A 40 12.55 90.87 -10.16
N ASP A 41 11.83 91.93 -9.71
CA ASP A 41 10.59 91.80 -8.91
C ASP A 41 9.47 91.17 -9.74
N LEU A 42 9.32 91.47 -11.02
CA LEU A 42 8.34 90.86 -11.93
C LEU A 42 8.66 89.36 -12.10
N PHE A 43 9.93 89.06 -12.36
CA PHE A 43 10.38 87.62 -12.48
C PHE A 43 10.22 86.90 -11.16
N GLY A 44 10.43 87.55 -10.01
CA GLY A 44 10.19 87.00 -8.71
C GLY A 44 8.74 86.54 -8.48
N ALA A 45 7.77 87.41 -8.90
CA ALA A 45 6.35 87.14 -8.84
C ALA A 45 5.97 85.92 -9.67
N VAL A 46 6.46 85.90 -10.93
CA VAL A 46 6.23 84.77 -11.87
C VAL A 46 6.84 83.48 -11.33
N ASN A 47 8.08 83.53 -10.79
CA ASN A 47 8.78 82.36 -10.22
C ASN A 47 8.01 81.80 -8.98
N THR A 48 7.45 82.69 -8.16
CA THR A 48 6.62 82.27 -7.01
C THR A 48 5.39 81.50 -7.46
N LEU A 49 4.72 81.96 -8.52
CA LEU A 49 3.57 81.26 -9.10
C LEU A 49 3.95 79.86 -9.63
N PHE A 50 5.04 79.75 -10.40
CA PHE A 50 5.50 78.46 -10.92
C PHE A 50 5.97 77.52 -9.82
N SER A 51 6.67 78.00 -8.81
CA SER A 51 7.11 77.25 -7.64
C SER A 51 5.90 76.71 -6.84
N GLY A 52 4.86 77.56 -6.66
CA GLY A 52 3.62 77.18 -6.01
C GLY A 52 2.88 76.05 -6.79
N LEU A 53 2.78 76.20 -8.12
CA LEU A 53 2.17 75.17 -8.98
C LEU A 53 2.97 73.87 -8.97
N ALA A 54 4.31 73.93 -9.01
CA ALA A 54 5.17 72.79 -8.91
C ALA A 54 5.00 72.07 -7.55
N PHE A 55 4.88 72.80 -6.48
CA PHE A 55 4.64 72.25 -5.13
C PHE A 55 3.27 71.56 -5.05
N VAL A 56 2.20 72.14 -5.60
CA VAL A 56 0.88 71.50 -5.70
C VAL A 56 0.96 70.23 -6.51
N GLY A 57 1.64 70.24 -7.67
CA GLY A 57 1.87 69.03 -8.48
C GLY A 57 2.60 67.93 -7.70
N LEU A 58 3.62 68.28 -6.92
CA LEU A 58 4.35 67.34 -6.04
C LEU A 58 3.44 66.70 -5.00
N ILE A 59 2.59 67.50 -4.35
CA ILE A 59 1.61 67.01 -3.35
C ILE A 59 0.63 66.02 -4.01
N ILE A 60 0.12 66.32 -5.19
CA ILE A 60 -0.77 65.44 -5.93
C ILE A 60 -0.06 64.15 -6.27
N THR A 61 1.18 64.19 -6.76
CA THR A 61 1.98 63.00 -7.09
C THR A 61 2.23 62.14 -5.85
N ILE A 62 2.60 62.73 -4.70
CA ILE A 62 2.79 61.99 -3.42
C ILE A 62 1.48 61.31 -2.98
N ARG A 63 0.35 62.01 -3.08
CA ARG A 63 -0.95 61.40 -2.75
C ARG A 63 -1.28 60.21 -3.69
N GLN A 64 -0.99 60.32 -4.94
CA GLN A 64 -1.20 59.25 -5.90
C GLN A 64 -0.28 58.04 -5.64
N GLN A 65 1.00 58.33 -5.33
CA GLN A 65 1.94 57.27 -4.91
C GLN A 65 1.49 56.56 -3.67
N HIS A 66 0.94 57.25 -2.65
CA HIS A 66 0.38 56.62 -1.46
C HIS A 66 -0.78 55.68 -1.80
N LYS A 67 -1.70 56.08 -2.68
CA LYS A 67 -2.79 55.20 -3.10
C LYS A 67 -2.28 53.99 -3.88
N ASP A 68 -1.32 54.17 -4.76
CA ASP A 68 -0.73 53.09 -5.50
C ASP A 68 -0.03 52.07 -4.59
N LEU A 69 0.66 52.53 -3.55
CA LEU A 69 1.26 51.66 -2.51
C LEU A 69 0.21 50.91 -1.71
N GLU A 70 -0.92 51.53 -1.41
CA GLU A 70 -2.03 50.87 -0.69
C GLU A 70 -2.64 49.75 -1.59
N TYR A 71 -2.90 50.02 -2.85
CA TYR A 71 -3.35 49.01 -3.83
C TYR A 71 -2.34 47.87 -3.98
N GLN A 72 -1.04 48.18 -4.04
CA GLN A 72 0.01 47.16 -4.11
C GLN A 72 0.05 46.29 -2.87
N ARG A 73 -0.12 46.85 -1.65
CA ARG A 73 -0.21 46.10 -0.41
C ARG A 73 -1.40 45.14 -0.39
N GLN A 74 -2.58 45.63 -0.83
CA GLN A 74 -3.78 44.78 -0.91
C GLN A 74 -3.59 43.65 -1.93
N ALA A 75 -3.01 43.93 -3.08
CA ALA A 75 -2.71 42.93 -4.12
C ALA A 75 -1.71 41.89 -3.62
N ILE A 76 -0.66 42.28 -2.89
CA ILE A 76 0.31 41.36 -2.28
C ILE A 76 -0.37 40.47 -1.23
N GLU A 77 -1.23 41.05 -0.38
CA GLU A 77 -1.96 40.30 0.64
C GLU A 77 -2.90 39.27 0.01
N GLN A 78 -3.61 39.65 -1.05
CA GLN A 78 -4.46 38.73 -1.82
C GLN A 78 -3.64 37.63 -2.46
N THR A 79 -2.52 37.97 -3.11
CA THR A 79 -1.62 36.98 -3.74
C THR A 79 -1.06 36.00 -2.68
N ASN A 80 -0.71 36.48 -1.50
CA ASN A 80 -0.25 35.61 -0.42
C ASN A 80 -1.32 34.65 0.05
N ARG A 81 -2.58 35.09 0.18
CA ARG A 81 -3.72 34.21 0.53
C ARG A 81 -3.97 33.18 -0.58
N GLU A 82 -3.94 33.58 -1.83
CA GLU A 82 -4.10 32.67 -2.96
C GLU A 82 -2.96 31.63 -3.01
N MET A 83 -1.73 32.04 -2.75
CA MET A 83 -0.57 31.16 -2.68
C MET A 83 -0.69 30.14 -1.53
N GLN A 84 -1.20 30.55 -0.37
CA GLN A 84 -1.46 29.65 0.75
C GLN A 84 -2.51 28.60 0.36
N ASN A 85 -3.63 29.02 -0.21
CA ASN A 85 -4.69 28.10 -0.67
C ASN A 85 -4.17 27.11 -1.74
N GLN A 86 -3.41 27.61 -2.73
CA GLN A 86 -2.79 26.75 -3.75
C GLN A 86 -1.81 25.74 -3.13
N THR A 87 -1.06 26.16 -2.11
CA THR A 87 -0.14 25.22 -1.42
C THR A 87 -0.90 24.13 -0.69
N GLU A 88 -2.01 24.47 -0.06
CA GLU A 88 -2.89 23.53 0.61
C GLU A 88 -3.53 22.55 -0.37
N GLU A 89 -4.09 23.04 -1.48
CA GLU A 89 -4.63 22.22 -2.57
C GLU A 89 -3.57 21.29 -3.18
N PHE A 90 -2.37 21.81 -3.41
CA PHE A 90 -1.25 21.01 -3.93
C PHE A 90 -0.84 19.89 -2.99
N ASN A 91 -0.82 20.15 -1.69
CA ASN A 91 -0.54 19.12 -0.68
C ASN A 91 -1.62 18.03 -0.66
N GLN A 92 -2.90 18.41 -0.73
CA GLN A 92 -4.01 17.47 -0.83
C GLN A 92 -3.95 16.63 -2.12
N GLN A 93 -3.64 17.25 -3.25
CA GLN A 93 -3.45 16.55 -4.54
C GLN A 93 -2.27 15.56 -4.45
N ASN A 94 -1.16 15.95 -3.85
CA ASN A 94 0.00 15.07 -3.67
C ASN A 94 -0.34 13.84 -2.81
N GLU A 95 -1.08 14.01 -1.72
CA GLU A 95 -1.52 12.87 -0.91
C GLU A 95 -2.47 11.95 -1.70
N THR A 96 -3.41 12.52 -2.45
CA THR A 96 -4.31 11.75 -3.31
C THR A 96 -3.54 10.98 -4.39
N MET A 97 -2.65 11.63 -5.11
CA MET A 97 -1.82 10.99 -6.14
C MET A 97 -0.93 9.89 -5.57
N LYS A 98 -0.45 10.03 -4.34
CA LYS A 98 0.35 9.02 -3.65
C LYS A 98 -0.46 7.77 -3.38
N ILE A 99 -1.71 7.92 -2.92
CA ILE A 99 -2.65 6.82 -2.72
C ILE A 99 -2.96 6.15 -4.06
N GLU A 100 -3.33 6.92 -5.08
CA GLU A 100 -3.65 6.40 -6.42
C GLU A 100 -2.49 5.61 -7.03
N ARG A 101 -1.26 6.11 -6.92
CA ARG A 101 -0.06 5.38 -7.41
C ARG A 101 0.14 4.07 -6.67
N PHE A 102 -0.07 4.07 -5.36
CA PHE A 102 0.02 2.84 -4.58
C PHE A 102 -1.06 1.85 -5.03
N GLU A 103 -2.31 2.28 -5.14
CA GLU A 103 -3.44 1.43 -5.51
C GLU A 103 -3.28 0.87 -6.93
N ASN A 104 -2.90 1.70 -7.89
CA ASN A 104 -2.65 1.26 -9.26
C ASN A 104 -1.56 0.18 -9.31
N THR A 105 -0.46 0.36 -8.56
CA THR A 105 0.60 -0.65 -8.49
C THR A 105 0.11 -1.91 -7.79
N PHE A 106 -0.61 -1.77 -6.68
CA PHE A 106 -1.14 -2.88 -5.91
C PHE A 106 -2.12 -3.75 -6.74
N PHE A 107 -3.11 -3.12 -7.38
CA PHE A 107 -4.07 -3.85 -8.21
C PHE A 107 -3.41 -4.49 -9.44
N LYS A 108 -2.41 -3.83 -10.03
CA LYS A 108 -1.61 -4.42 -11.11
C LYS A 108 -0.85 -5.66 -10.65
N MET A 109 -0.30 -5.65 -9.44
CA MET A 109 0.34 -6.83 -8.86
C MET A 109 -0.68 -7.96 -8.62
N LEU A 110 -1.91 -7.66 -8.20
CA LEU A 110 -2.98 -8.66 -8.06
C LEU A 110 -3.38 -9.26 -9.42
N GLU A 111 -3.47 -8.45 -10.49
CA GLU A 111 -3.72 -8.95 -11.85
C GLU A 111 -2.61 -9.91 -12.30
N VAL A 112 -1.35 -9.55 -12.07
CA VAL A 112 -0.21 -10.43 -12.39
C VAL A 112 -0.28 -11.72 -11.57
N GLN A 113 -0.64 -11.66 -10.28
CA GLN A 113 -0.85 -12.87 -9.47
C GLN A 113 -1.93 -13.77 -10.06
N GLN A 114 -3.04 -13.19 -10.51
CA GLN A 114 -4.10 -13.98 -11.15
C GLN A 114 -3.66 -14.58 -12.49
N SER A 115 -2.84 -13.85 -13.27
CA SER A 115 -2.24 -14.41 -14.49
C SER A 115 -1.32 -15.59 -14.17
N ILE A 116 -0.45 -15.45 -13.17
CA ILE A 116 0.42 -16.55 -12.71
C ILE A 116 -0.41 -17.78 -12.33
N VAL A 117 -1.52 -17.59 -11.60
CA VAL A 117 -2.43 -18.69 -11.24
C VAL A 117 -3.00 -19.36 -12.49
N ASN A 118 -3.47 -18.57 -13.45
CA ASN A 118 -4.08 -19.11 -14.68
C ASN A 118 -3.08 -19.88 -15.55
N ASP A 119 -1.81 -19.50 -15.50
CA ASP A 119 -0.73 -20.12 -16.27
C ASP A 119 -0.18 -21.40 -15.62
N LEU A 120 -0.59 -21.70 -14.36
CA LEU A 120 -0.20 -22.94 -13.71
C LEU A 120 -0.77 -24.15 -14.48
N TYR A 121 0.11 -25.11 -14.76
CA TYR A 121 -0.24 -26.31 -15.52
C TYR A 121 0.54 -27.53 -15.02
N ALA A 122 -0.15 -28.65 -14.89
CA ALA A 122 0.45 -29.96 -14.76
C ALA A 122 -0.34 -30.99 -15.54
N ALA A 123 0.36 -32.00 -16.03
CA ALA A 123 -0.24 -33.19 -16.63
C ALA A 123 0.20 -34.41 -15.83
N ASP A 124 -0.75 -35.23 -15.44
CA ASP A 124 -0.50 -36.53 -14.84
C ASP A 124 -0.97 -37.63 -15.77
N SER A 125 -0.22 -38.74 -15.84
CA SER A 125 -0.59 -39.86 -16.63
C SER A 125 -0.69 -41.08 -15.73
N HIS A 126 -1.85 -41.67 -15.67
CA HIS A 126 -2.10 -42.91 -14.92
C HIS A 126 -2.75 -43.96 -15.80
N THR A 127 -2.54 -45.20 -15.40
CA THR A 127 -3.05 -46.37 -16.14
C THR A 127 -4.36 -46.81 -15.49
N GLU A 128 -5.46 -46.76 -16.22
CA GLU A 128 -6.72 -47.33 -15.79
C GLU A 128 -6.95 -48.72 -16.42
N TRP A 129 -7.42 -49.64 -15.59
CA TRP A 129 -7.85 -50.95 -16.04
C TRP A 129 -9.35 -50.93 -16.30
N ILE A 130 -9.77 -50.87 -17.58
CA ILE A 130 -11.18 -50.90 -17.94
C ILE A 130 -11.55 -52.36 -18.27
N LYS A 131 -12.63 -52.82 -17.59
CA LYS A 131 -13.25 -54.10 -17.92
C LYS A 131 -14.12 -53.93 -19.17
N GLN A 132 -13.68 -54.48 -20.28
CA GLN A 132 -14.39 -54.47 -21.52
C GLN A 132 -14.90 -55.89 -21.87
N GLU A 133 -16.06 -56.03 -22.51
CA GLU A 133 -16.51 -57.34 -23.00
C GLU A 133 -15.52 -57.90 -24.01
N ASP A 134 -15.21 -59.20 -23.90
CA ASP A 134 -14.31 -59.89 -24.81
C ASP A 134 -14.93 -59.97 -26.20
N PRO A 135 -14.36 -59.35 -27.24
CA PRO A 135 -14.91 -59.43 -28.59
C PRO A 135 -14.90 -60.86 -29.15
N ASN A 136 -14.18 -61.77 -28.52
CA ASN A 136 -13.96 -63.16 -29.02
C ASN A 136 -14.62 -64.25 -28.16
N GLY A 137 -15.38 -63.87 -27.09
CA GLY A 137 -16.03 -64.84 -26.20
C GLY A 137 -16.89 -64.21 -25.10
N PRO A 138 -17.63 -65.05 -24.34
CA PRO A 138 -18.52 -64.56 -23.27
C PRO A 138 -17.75 -64.22 -22.01
N GLY A 139 -16.70 -63.38 -22.08
CA GLY A 139 -15.84 -62.99 -20.98
C GLY A 139 -15.65 -61.47 -20.89
N ARG A 140 -15.08 -61.00 -19.76
CA ARG A 140 -14.60 -59.61 -19.62
C ARG A 140 -13.11 -59.61 -19.61
N ILE A 141 -12.49 -58.84 -20.52
CA ILE A 141 -11.05 -58.58 -20.55
C ILE A 141 -10.76 -57.24 -19.86
N SER A 142 -9.70 -57.22 -19.07
CA SER A 142 -9.16 -55.97 -18.53
C SER A 142 -8.18 -55.37 -19.55
N LYS A 143 -8.51 -54.20 -20.05
CA LYS A 143 -7.66 -53.46 -20.96
C LYS A 143 -7.02 -52.29 -20.20
N GLU A 144 -5.73 -52.20 -20.37
CA GLU A 144 -4.95 -51.09 -19.84
C GLU A 144 -5.08 -49.87 -20.77
N ILE A 145 -5.57 -48.78 -20.23
CA ILE A 145 -5.67 -47.53 -20.98
C ILE A 145 -4.87 -46.47 -20.21
N LEU A 146 -3.94 -45.83 -20.92
CA LEU A 146 -3.22 -44.67 -20.39
C LEU A 146 -4.12 -43.44 -20.45
N THR A 147 -4.57 -42.98 -19.30
CA THR A 147 -5.37 -41.78 -19.17
C THR A 147 -4.44 -40.63 -18.81
N LYS A 148 -4.61 -39.48 -19.46
CA LYS A 148 -3.88 -38.25 -19.16
C LYS A 148 -4.85 -37.25 -18.58
N ASP A 149 -4.60 -36.85 -17.36
CA ASP A 149 -5.32 -35.78 -16.71
C ASP A 149 -4.50 -34.48 -16.76
N GLU A 150 -5.15 -33.42 -17.16
CA GLU A 150 -4.54 -32.09 -17.21
C GLU A 150 -5.17 -31.20 -16.13
N TYR A 151 -4.31 -30.58 -15.35
CA TYR A 151 -4.71 -29.66 -14.29
C TYR A 151 -4.19 -28.27 -14.60
N ARG A 152 -5.11 -27.27 -14.63
CA ARG A 152 -4.79 -25.89 -14.97
C ARG A 152 -5.31 -24.93 -13.90
N GLY A 153 -4.57 -23.86 -13.69
CA GLY A 153 -4.98 -22.81 -12.79
C GLY A 153 -5.19 -23.31 -11.36
N ARG A 154 -6.28 -22.88 -10.75
CA ARG A 154 -6.61 -23.24 -9.35
C ARG A 154 -6.86 -24.72 -9.12
N ASN A 155 -7.25 -25.47 -10.15
CA ASN A 155 -7.45 -26.91 -10.04
C ASN A 155 -6.15 -27.65 -9.72
N LEU A 156 -5.00 -27.06 -10.05
CA LEU A 156 -3.70 -27.60 -9.71
C LEU A 156 -3.48 -27.68 -8.18
N PHE A 157 -3.90 -26.67 -7.45
CA PHE A 157 -3.81 -26.69 -5.97
C PHE A 157 -4.68 -27.79 -5.36
N TYR A 158 -5.86 -28.03 -5.92
CA TYR A 158 -6.71 -29.13 -5.51
C TYR A 158 -6.07 -30.49 -5.81
N TYR A 159 -5.50 -30.64 -7.00
CA TYR A 159 -4.80 -31.86 -7.38
C TYR A 159 -3.65 -32.20 -6.43
N VAL A 160 -2.77 -31.22 -6.17
CA VAL A 160 -1.64 -31.41 -5.26
C VAL A 160 -2.14 -31.75 -3.83
N PHE A 161 -3.17 -31.04 -3.36
CA PHE A 161 -3.78 -31.34 -2.07
C PHE A 161 -4.28 -32.79 -2.00
N LYS A 162 -5.03 -33.23 -3.01
CA LYS A 162 -5.58 -34.60 -3.05
C LYS A 162 -4.49 -35.65 -3.12
N ARG A 163 -3.44 -35.39 -3.84
CA ARG A 163 -2.30 -36.31 -3.90
C ARG A 163 -1.58 -36.43 -2.57
N CYS A 164 -1.32 -35.31 -1.90
CA CYS A 164 -0.75 -35.31 -0.57
C CYS A 164 -1.69 -35.97 0.47
N GLU A 165 -3.01 -35.73 0.40
CA GLU A 165 -4.00 -36.36 1.27
C GLU A 165 -3.99 -37.88 1.10
N HIS A 166 -3.92 -38.39 -0.12
CA HIS A 166 -3.85 -39.81 -0.42
C HIS A 166 -2.55 -40.44 0.12
N GLU A 167 -1.41 -39.79 -0.08
CA GLU A 167 -0.13 -40.26 0.42
C GLU A 167 -0.09 -40.29 1.96
N ILE A 168 -0.63 -39.28 2.62
CA ILE A 168 -0.78 -39.22 4.08
C ILE A 168 -1.75 -40.31 4.54
N GLY A 169 -2.89 -40.48 3.88
CA GLY A 169 -3.94 -41.44 4.21
C GLY A 169 -3.49 -42.90 4.11
N ASN A 170 -2.69 -43.24 3.11
CA ASN A 170 -2.16 -44.59 2.92
C ASN A 170 -1.23 -45.06 4.04
N HIS A 171 -0.73 -44.13 4.89
CA HIS A 171 0.12 -44.45 6.04
C HIS A 171 -0.63 -44.45 7.38
N ILE A 172 -1.93 -44.07 7.36
CA ILE A 172 -2.80 -44.16 8.54
C ILE A 172 -3.56 -45.48 8.46
N PHE A 173 -3.10 -46.50 9.15
CA PHE A 173 -3.81 -47.78 9.23
C PHE A 173 -5.17 -47.60 9.91
N PRO A 174 -6.28 -48.05 9.29
CA PRO A 174 -7.56 -48.08 9.98
C PRO A 174 -7.49 -49.04 11.17
N GLY A 175 -7.65 -48.54 12.38
CA GLY A 175 -7.75 -49.33 13.62
C GLY A 175 -6.62 -49.21 14.62
N SER A 176 -5.57 -48.47 14.38
CA SER A 176 -4.56 -48.21 15.42
C SER A 176 -4.93 -46.98 16.25
N SER A 177 -5.05 -47.16 17.57
CA SER A 177 -5.08 -46.04 18.50
C SER A 177 -3.80 -45.21 18.29
N MET A 178 -3.96 -43.97 17.86
CA MET A 178 -2.82 -43.08 17.54
C MET A 178 -1.99 -42.90 18.83
N ARG A 179 -0.79 -43.44 18.85
CA ARG A 179 0.20 -43.07 19.83
C ARG A 179 0.72 -41.65 19.54
N PRO A 180 1.06 -40.85 20.57
CA PRO A 180 1.57 -39.48 20.37
C PRO A 180 2.72 -39.34 19.36
N GLY A 181 3.53 -40.43 19.21
CA GLY A 181 4.61 -40.47 18.21
C GLY A 181 4.14 -40.60 16.74
N LEU A 182 2.92 -41.11 16.52
CA LEU A 182 2.40 -41.26 15.16
C LEU A 182 1.97 -39.92 14.57
N TYR A 183 1.49 -39.00 15.40
CA TYR A 183 1.10 -37.66 14.98
C TYR A 183 2.28 -36.83 14.48
N SER A 184 3.44 -36.92 15.13
CA SER A 184 4.67 -36.28 14.65
C SER A 184 5.12 -36.83 13.31
N VAL A 185 4.92 -38.14 13.04
CA VAL A 185 5.22 -38.78 11.74
C VAL A 185 4.26 -38.28 10.64
N ILE A 186 2.97 -38.14 10.93
CA ILE A 186 1.99 -37.63 9.98
C ILE A 186 2.29 -36.16 9.65
N LYS A 187 2.62 -35.36 10.65
CA LYS A 187 3.06 -33.97 10.46
C LYS A 187 4.29 -33.91 9.56
N PHE A 188 5.30 -34.71 9.86
CA PHE A 188 6.56 -34.73 9.12
C PHE A 188 6.35 -35.15 7.67
N ARG A 189 5.58 -36.22 7.42
CA ARG A 189 5.28 -36.70 6.07
C ARG A 189 4.37 -35.76 5.28
N GLY A 190 3.38 -35.12 5.90
CA GLY A 190 2.60 -34.09 5.25
C GLY A 190 3.48 -32.93 4.79
N LYS A 191 4.41 -32.50 5.67
CA LYS A 191 5.41 -31.52 5.35
C LYS A 191 6.28 -31.98 4.17
N ASP A 192 6.80 -33.21 4.18
CA ASP A 192 7.67 -33.73 3.13
C ASP A 192 6.92 -33.87 1.80
N CYS A 193 5.68 -34.34 1.83
CA CYS A 193 4.84 -34.42 0.62
C CYS A 193 4.62 -33.04 0.00
N PHE A 194 4.31 -32.03 0.81
CA PHE A 194 4.17 -30.66 0.30
C PHE A 194 5.52 -30.04 -0.07
N ASP A 195 6.63 -30.46 0.57
CA ASP A 195 7.97 -29.99 0.23
C ASP A 195 8.36 -30.40 -1.19
N ASP A 196 8.09 -31.65 -1.56
CA ASP A 196 8.33 -32.14 -2.94
C ASP A 196 7.61 -31.29 -3.98
N TYR A 197 6.38 -30.84 -3.70
CA TYR A 197 5.64 -29.97 -4.61
C TYR A 197 6.05 -28.48 -4.48
N MET A 198 6.48 -28.03 -3.30
CA MET A 198 6.96 -26.68 -3.08
C MET A 198 8.35 -26.44 -3.65
N THR A 199 9.21 -27.47 -3.69
CA THR A 199 10.55 -27.42 -4.27
C THR A 199 10.53 -27.60 -5.78
N THR A 200 9.43 -28.13 -6.36
CA THR A 200 9.26 -28.11 -7.81
C THR A 200 9.08 -26.67 -8.30
N THR A 201 9.67 -26.34 -9.43
CA THR A 201 9.65 -24.99 -10.03
C THR A 201 8.24 -24.45 -10.31
N MET A 202 7.22 -25.29 -10.21
CA MET A 202 5.83 -25.04 -10.54
C MET A 202 5.20 -23.91 -9.71
N PHE A 203 5.39 -23.91 -8.39
CA PHE A 203 4.80 -22.90 -7.49
C PHE A 203 5.75 -21.78 -7.08
N ASP A 204 7.01 -21.84 -7.51
CA ASP A 204 8.04 -20.86 -7.13
C ASP A 204 7.62 -19.43 -7.50
N HIS A 205 7.14 -19.23 -8.72
CA HIS A 205 6.68 -17.92 -9.19
C HIS A 205 5.47 -17.44 -8.42
N TYR A 206 4.53 -18.33 -8.12
CA TYR A 206 3.31 -18.02 -7.39
C TYR A 206 3.62 -17.49 -5.98
N PHE A 207 4.37 -18.23 -5.18
CA PHE A 207 4.67 -17.81 -3.80
C PHE A 207 5.63 -16.63 -3.74
N ARG A 208 6.58 -16.54 -4.66
CA ARG A 208 7.49 -15.40 -4.75
C ARG A 208 6.74 -14.11 -5.08
N HIS A 209 5.81 -14.16 -6.02
CA HIS A 209 5.01 -13.00 -6.37
C HIS A 209 4.03 -12.62 -5.26
N LEU A 210 3.35 -13.59 -4.65
CA LEU A 210 2.49 -13.37 -3.48
C LEU A 210 3.26 -12.70 -2.32
N TYR A 211 4.47 -13.19 -2.03
CA TYR A 211 5.35 -12.55 -1.05
C TYR A 211 5.69 -11.11 -1.45
N SER A 212 5.93 -10.85 -2.73
CA SER A 212 6.25 -9.51 -3.23
C SER A 212 5.10 -8.53 -3.03
N ILE A 213 3.85 -8.96 -3.22
CA ILE A 213 2.65 -8.16 -2.94
C ILE A 213 2.59 -7.78 -1.45
N LEU A 214 2.73 -8.77 -0.56
CA LEU A 214 2.69 -8.55 0.88
C LEU A 214 3.83 -7.65 1.35
N LYS A 215 5.02 -7.85 0.80
CA LYS A 215 6.18 -7.01 1.06
C LYS A 215 5.94 -5.58 0.56
N PHE A 216 5.35 -5.40 -0.61
CA PHE A 216 4.98 -4.08 -1.13
C PHE A 216 4.04 -3.34 -0.17
N ILE A 217 2.99 -4.01 0.34
CA ILE A 217 2.12 -3.43 1.37
C ILE A 217 2.93 -3.03 2.61
N SER A 218 3.81 -3.91 3.08
CA SER A 218 4.56 -3.72 4.32
C SER A 218 5.59 -2.58 4.26
N LEU A 219 6.15 -2.30 3.10
CA LEU A 219 7.13 -1.23 2.87
C LEU A 219 6.50 0.16 2.79
N ASN A 220 5.20 0.24 2.53
CA ASN A 220 4.47 1.51 2.48
C ASN A 220 3.96 1.90 3.87
N GLU A 221 4.88 2.26 4.78
CA GLU A 221 4.59 2.56 6.19
C GLU A 221 3.66 3.77 6.36
N TRP A 222 3.66 4.71 5.42
CA TRP A 222 2.79 5.88 5.40
C TRP A 222 1.29 5.56 5.37
N LEU A 223 0.91 4.35 4.91
CA LEU A 223 -0.48 3.87 4.96
C LEU A 223 -0.98 3.66 6.39
N GLY A 224 -0.07 3.41 7.35
CA GLY A 224 -0.43 2.96 8.69
C GLY A 224 -0.90 1.49 8.72
N LYS A 225 -0.83 0.90 9.91
CA LYS A 225 -1.08 -0.56 10.10
C LYS A 225 -2.49 -0.99 9.69
N GLU A 226 -3.49 -0.14 9.92
CA GLU A 226 -4.89 -0.46 9.62
C GLU A 226 -5.15 -0.57 8.12
N LYS A 227 -4.70 0.41 7.33
CA LYS A 227 -4.83 0.37 5.88
C LYS A 227 -3.99 -0.74 5.27
N GLN A 228 -2.76 -0.99 5.77
CA GLN A 228 -1.96 -2.14 5.34
C GLN A 228 -2.72 -3.46 5.55
N TYR A 229 -3.39 -3.62 6.69
CA TYR A 229 -4.21 -4.80 6.97
C TYR A 229 -5.41 -4.89 6.02
N GLN A 230 -6.08 -3.79 5.70
CA GLN A 230 -7.19 -3.75 4.73
C GLN A 230 -6.72 -4.24 3.34
N TYR A 231 -5.59 -3.74 2.83
CA TYR A 231 -5.04 -4.22 1.55
C TYR A 231 -4.64 -5.69 1.59
N ALA A 232 -4.07 -6.16 2.68
CA ALA A 232 -3.78 -7.59 2.87
C ALA A 232 -5.06 -8.44 2.90
N THR A 233 -6.18 -7.90 3.36
CA THR A 233 -7.49 -8.57 3.30
C THR A 233 -7.96 -8.77 1.85
N PHE A 234 -7.71 -7.80 0.95
CA PHE A 234 -7.97 -8.02 -0.48
C PHE A 234 -7.12 -9.16 -1.04
N VAL A 235 -5.82 -9.22 -0.69
CA VAL A 235 -4.96 -10.36 -1.09
C VAL A 235 -5.56 -11.67 -0.60
N ARG A 236 -5.91 -11.76 0.69
CA ARG A 236 -6.52 -12.96 1.28
C ARG A 236 -7.80 -13.37 0.56
N ALA A 237 -8.66 -12.41 0.18
CA ALA A 237 -9.90 -12.67 -0.51
C ALA A 237 -9.71 -13.29 -1.92
N THR A 238 -8.54 -13.12 -2.54
CA THR A 238 -8.23 -13.75 -3.83
C THR A 238 -7.79 -15.20 -3.69
N LEU A 239 -7.43 -15.65 -2.50
CA LEU A 239 -6.91 -17.01 -2.27
C LEU A 239 -8.05 -18.02 -2.09
N SER A 240 -7.99 -19.10 -2.84
CA SER A 240 -8.90 -20.23 -2.67
C SER A 240 -8.53 -21.06 -1.43
N ARG A 241 -9.45 -21.96 -1.02
CA ARG A 241 -9.25 -22.84 0.14
C ARG A 241 -7.98 -23.69 0.05
N TYR A 242 -7.67 -24.20 -1.15
CA TYR A 242 -6.48 -25.04 -1.36
C TYR A 242 -5.20 -24.21 -1.48
N GLU A 243 -5.29 -22.99 -2.00
CA GLU A 243 -4.17 -22.04 -1.95
C GLU A 243 -3.80 -21.69 -0.51
N LEU A 244 -4.79 -21.53 0.38
CA LEU A 244 -4.55 -21.28 1.81
C LEU A 244 -3.86 -22.46 2.49
N VAL A 245 -4.24 -23.71 2.17
CA VAL A 245 -3.55 -24.92 2.68
C VAL A 245 -2.10 -24.94 2.20
N MET A 246 -1.86 -24.68 0.92
CA MET A 246 -0.51 -24.63 0.35
C MET A 246 0.30 -23.49 0.99
N LEU A 247 -0.32 -22.33 1.21
CA LEU A 247 0.32 -21.19 1.89
C LEU A 247 0.70 -21.53 3.34
N TYR A 248 -0.16 -22.28 4.05
CA TYR A 248 0.11 -22.77 5.40
C TYR A 248 1.40 -23.61 5.43
N TYR A 249 1.56 -24.59 4.54
CA TYR A 249 2.77 -25.39 4.47
C TYR A 249 3.98 -24.57 3.99
N ASN A 250 3.80 -23.68 3.00
CA ASN A 250 4.87 -22.82 2.50
C ASN A 250 5.52 -21.97 3.60
N GLY A 251 4.75 -21.48 4.54
CA GLY A 251 5.28 -20.68 5.64
C GLY A 251 6.24 -21.45 6.57
N PHE A 252 6.14 -22.77 6.68
CA PHE A 252 7.11 -23.56 7.46
C PHE A 252 8.48 -23.67 6.79
N PHE A 253 8.51 -23.59 5.46
CA PHE A 253 9.76 -23.64 4.69
C PHE A 253 10.38 -22.25 4.51
N HIS A 254 9.53 -21.20 4.53
CA HIS A 254 9.92 -19.83 4.22
C HIS A 254 9.63 -18.85 5.36
N PRO A 255 10.57 -18.63 6.31
CA PRO A 255 10.36 -17.78 7.48
C PRO A 255 9.94 -16.34 7.15
N LYS A 256 10.38 -15.81 6.00
CA LYS A 256 9.96 -14.46 5.55
C LYS A 256 8.48 -14.44 5.17
N MET A 257 7.99 -15.48 4.50
CA MET A 257 6.57 -15.63 4.18
C MET A 257 5.74 -15.83 5.45
N LYS A 258 6.22 -16.69 6.37
CA LYS A 258 5.60 -16.91 7.68
C LYS A 258 5.34 -15.59 8.42
N LYS A 259 6.34 -14.71 8.50
CA LYS A 259 6.18 -13.37 9.11
C LYS A 259 5.08 -12.54 8.45
N MET A 260 4.93 -12.60 7.12
CA MET A 260 3.85 -11.90 6.42
C MET A 260 2.48 -12.53 6.69
N ILE A 261 2.41 -13.87 6.74
CA ILE A 261 1.19 -14.61 7.09
C ILE A 261 0.70 -14.20 8.49
N GLU A 262 1.59 -14.15 9.46
CA GLU A 262 1.31 -13.78 10.84
C GLU A 262 0.95 -12.29 10.98
N ARG A 263 1.69 -11.42 10.30
CA ARG A 263 1.45 -9.98 10.32
C ARG A 263 0.08 -9.58 9.81
N TYR A 264 -0.41 -10.27 8.77
CA TYR A 264 -1.63 -9.92 8.05
C TYR A 264 -2.78 -10.89 8.24
N CYS A 265 -2.64 -11.85 9.16
CA CYS A 265 -3.69 -12.82 9.48
C CYS A 265 -4.20 -13.55 8.22
N LEU A 266 -3.28 -14.00 7.35
CA LEU A 266 -3.66 -14.51 6.03
C LEU A 266 -4.41 -15.84 6.09
N LEU A 267 -4.22 -16.64 7.15
CA LEU A 267 -4.87 -17.93 7.31
C LEU A 267 -6.22 -17.87 8.04
N ASN A 268 -6.77 -16.67 8.25
CA ASN A 268 -8.05 -16.51 8.95
C ASN A 268 -9.22 -17.31 8.33
N ASN A 269 -9.21 -17.44 7.00
CA ASN A 269 -10.27 -18.18 6.27
C ASN A 269 -9.87 -19.62 5.93
N ILE A 270 -8.80 -20.15 6.51
CA ILE A 270 -8.38 -21.54 6.24
C ILE A 270 -9.41 -22.52 6.76
N ARG A 271 -9.76 -23.51 5.95
CA ARG A 271 -10.59 -24.62 6.38
C ARG A 271 -9.75 -25.62 7.17
N THR A 272 -9.98 -25.67 8.45
CA THR A 272 -9.23 -26.50 9.39
C THR A 272 -9.47 -28.00 9.20
N ASP A 273 -10.61 -28.38 8.61
CA ASP A 273 -10.91 -29.77 8.22
C ASP A 273 -10.04 -30.26 7.04
N LEU A 274 -9.36 -29.36 6.34
CA LEU A 274 -8.38 -29.69 5.32
C LEU A 274 -6.96 -29.84 5.88
N LEU A 275 -6.75 -29.54 7.16
CA LEU A 275 -5.48 -29.75 7.86
C LEU A 275 -5.54 -31.06 8.65
N PRO A 276 -4.41 -31.76 8.84
CA PRO A 276 -4.37 -32.94 9.69
C PRO A 276 -4.86 -32.63 11.10
N MET A 277 -5.81 -33.42 11.63
CA MET A 277 -6.37 -33.26 12.97
C MET A 277 -6.03 -34.46 13.83
N SER A 278 -5.70 -34.23 15.14
CA SER A 278 -5.63 -35.30 16.11
C SER A 278 -7.03 -35.80 16.46
N LEU A 279 -7.14 -37.11 16.80
CA LEU A 279 -8.41 -37.70 17.20
C LEU A 279 -8.93 -37.07 18.50
N GLU A 280 -8.05 -36.78 19.45
CA GLU A 280 -8.38 -36.15 20.73
C GLU A 280 -9.01 -34.78 20.53
N TYR A 281 -8.50 -34.00 19.57
CA TYR A 281 -9.09 -32.71 19.29
C TYR A 281 -10.42 -32.80 18.55
N ARG A 282 -10.58 -33.77 17.65
CA ARG A 282 -11.89 -34.02 17.01
C ARG A 282 -12.94 -34.33 18.07
N ASN A 283 -12.60 -35.20 19.04
CA ASN A 283 -13.47 -35.56 20.18
C ASN A 283 -13.79 -34.33 21.04
N PHE A 284 -12.81 -33.45 21.25
CA PHE A 284 -13.03 -32.18 21.95
C PHE A 284 -13.98 -31.26 21.22
N LEU A 285 -13.82 -31.07 19.91
CA LEU A 285 -14.74 -30.26 19.08
C LEU A 285 -16.15 -30.84 19.10
N GLU A 286 -16.31 -32.15 19.00
CA GLU A 286 -17.60 -32.83 19.09
C GLU A 286 -18.24 -32.65 20.49
N SER A 287 -17.47 -32.67 21.56
CA SER A 287 -17.96 -32.41 22.90
C SER A 287 -18.45 -30.97 23.10
N ILE A 288 -17.76 -30.00 22.50
CA ILE A 288 -18.16 -28.60 22.57
C ILE A 288 -19.38 -28.34 21.69
N ASN A 289 -19.45 -28.90 20.49
CA ASN A 289 -20.59 -28.76 19.59
C ASN A 289 -21.87 -29.37 20.13
N LYS A 290 -21.78 -30.45 20.90
CA LYS A 290 -22.92 -31.04 21.60
C LYS A 290 -23.48 -30.15 22.71
N THR A 291 -22.66 -29.26 23.27
CA THR A 291 -23.05 -28.36 24.37
C THR A 291 -23.47 -26.96 23.93
N ARG A 292 -23.30 -26.59 22.66
CA ARG A 292 -23.59 -25.25 22.15
C ARG A 292 -24.08 -25.31 20.68
N GLU A 293 -25.36 -25.11 20.49
CA GLU A 293 -25.99 -24.94 19.16
C GLU A 293 -25.52 -23.69 18.39
N ASN A 294 -24.65 -22.84 18.96
CA ASN A 294 -24.26 -21.53 18.40
C ASN A 294 -22.76 -21.30 18.29
N LEU A 295 -21.94 -22.34 18.15
CA LEU A 295 -20.49 -22.17 17.88
C LEU A 295 -20.16 -22.23 16.37
N SER A 296 -21.10 -21.83 15.50
CA SER A 296 -20.92 -21.80 14.05
C SER A 296 -19.80 -20.86 13.56
N ASP A 297 -19.32 -19.94 14.41
CA ASP A 297 -18.37 -18.91 14.02
C ASP A 297 -16.93 -19.14 14.52
N VAL A 298 -16.67 -20.24 15.21
CA VAL A 298 -15.31 -20.53 15.73
C VAL A 298 -14.77 -21.80 15.07
N HIS A 299 -14.24 -21.65 13.87
CA HIS A 299 -13.56 -22.69 13.12
C HIS A 299 -12.15 -22.92 13.70
N PHE A 300 -12.05 -23.57 14.85
CA PHE A 300 -10.76 -23.93 15.42
C PHE A 300 -10.50 -25.44 15.31
N SER A 301 -9.45 -25.84 14.61
CA SER A 301 -8.82 -27.12 14.81
C SER A 301 -7.66 -26.97 15.79
N VAL A 302 -7.89 -27.14 17.08
CA VAL A 302 -6.88 -26.91 18.12
C VAL A 302 -5.87 -28.06 18.24
N GLY A 303 -6.17 -29.25 17.74
CA GLY A 303 -5.20 -30.35 17.75
C GLY A 303 -3.95 -30.03 16.92
N ASP A 304 -4.13 -29.43 15.77
CA ASP A 304 -3.04 -28.87 14.97
C ASP A 304 -2.52 -27.56 15.60
N PHE A 305 -3.37 -26.84 16.30
CA PHE A 305 -3.01 -25.61 16.99
C PHE A 305 -1.97 -25.82 18.10
N GLU A 306 -2.05 -26.84 18.94
CA GLU A 306 -1.00 -27.10 19.94
C GLU A 306 0.35 -27.48 19.33
N PHE A 307 0.34 -28.13 18.17
CA PHE A 307 1.57 -28.49 17.45
C PHE A 307 2.14 -27.35 16.61
N TYR A 308 1.31 -26.45 16.11
CA TYR A 308 1.70 -25.42 15.13
C TYR A 308 1.60 -24.01 15.67
N LEU A 309 1.06 -23.82 16.89
CA LEU A 309 0.97 -22.53 17.55
C LEU A 309 2.07 -22.34 18.58
N THR A 310 2.61 -21.17 18.58
CA THR A 310 3.56 -20.71 19.58
C THR A 310 3.20 -19.30 20.03
N ASP A 311 3.44 -19.02 21.31
CA ASP A 311 3.43 -17.68 21.86
C ASP A 311 4.84 -17.04 21.80
N ASP A 312 5.85 -17.82 21.41
CA ASP A 312 7.22 -17.35 21.24
C ASP A 312 7.42 -16.78 19.83
N GLU A 313 7.66 -15.48 19.74
CA GLU A 313 7.91 -14.77 18.49
C GLU A 313 9.20 -15.25 17.77
N ASN A 314 10.09 -15.93 18.47
CA ASN A 314 11.34 -16.48 17.93
C ASN A 314 11.19 -17.92 17.43
N ASP A 315 10.08 -18.59 17.72
CA ASP A 315 9.83 -19.95 17.25
C ASP A 315 9.51 -19.97 15.75
N ASN A 316 10.49 -20.37 14.97
CA ASN A 316 10.34 -20.50 13.51
C ASN A 316 9.68 -21.81 13.07
N THR A 317 9.40 -22.73 13.98
CA THR A 317 8.83 -24.06 13.67
C THR A 317 7.31 -24.11 13.77
N ARG A 318 6.67 -23.12 14.40
CA ARG A 318 5.22 -23.02 14.63
C ARG A 318 4.71 -21.65 14.24
N TYR A 319 3.41 -21.54 14.00
CA TYR A 319 2.77 -20.26 13.74
C TYR A 319 2.37 -19.56 15.02
N HIS A 320 2.50 -18.24 15.04
CA HIS A 320 1.85 -17.40 16.04
C HIS A 320 0.34 -17.33 15.77
N LEU A 321 -0.45 -17.16 16.84
CA LEU A 321 -1.92 -17.10 16.77
C LEU A 321 -2.45 -16.02 15.81
N SER A 322 -1.69 -14.94 15.64
CA SER A 322 -2.00 -13.85 14.71
C SER A 322 -2.06 -14.26 13.22
N ALA A 323 -1.52 -15.43 12.85
CA ALA A 323 -1.65 -15.96 11.49
C ALA A 323 -3.11 -16.28 11.13
N PHE A 324 -3.91 -16.67 12.13
CA PHE A 324 -5.27 -17.18 11.96
C PHE A 324 -6.34 -16.23 12.47
N TYR A 325 -6.04 -15.38 13.44
CA TYR A 325 -7.01 -14.55 14.14
C TYR A 325 -6.60 -13.11 14.24
N THR A 326 -7.57 -12.24 14.10
CA THR A 326 -7.42 -10.82 14.41
C THR A 326 -7.26 -10.60 15.91
N ASN A 327 -6.69 -9.48 16.31
CA ASN A 327 -6.55 -9.12 17.73
C ASN A 327 -7.89 -9.16 18.51
N LYS A 328 -9.02 -8.95 17.84
CA LYS A 328 -10.35 -9.06 18.44
C LYS A 328 -10.72 -10.50 18.69
N GLU A 329 -10.44 -11.39 17.75
CA GLU A 329 -10.72 -12.82 17.82
C GLU A 329 -9.77 -13.55 18.75
N ILE A 330 -8.50 -13.10 18.84
CA ILE A 330 -7.50 -13.70 19.76
C ILE A 330 -7.99 -13.68 21.22
N LYS A 331 -8.67 -12.61 21.66
CA LYS A 331 -9.23 -12.54 23.01
C LYS A 331 -10.28 -13.63 23.27
N GLN A 332 -11.03 -14.02 22.25
CA GLN A 332 -12.02 -15.11 22.33
C GLN A 332 -11.33 -16.49 22.22
N GLY A 333 -10.31 -16.60 21.35
CA GLY A 333 -9.53 -17.81 21.10
C GLY A 333 -8.68 -18.26 22.30
N ILE A 334 -8.12 -17.32 23.06
CA ILE A 334 -7.38 -17.64 24.30
C ILE A 334 -8.26 -18.42 25.28
N ASN A 335 -9.54 -18.11 25.38
CA ASN A 335 -10.48 -18.85 26.21
C ASN A 335 -10.69 -20.31 25.72
N LEU A 336 -10.62 -20.53 24.42
CA LEU A 336 -10.78 -21.87 23.84
C LEU A 336 -9.52 -22.73 24.03
N LEU A 337 -8.33 -22.12 23.80
CA LEU A 337 -7.04 -22.77 24.11
C LEU A 337 -6.90 -23.13 25.59
N TYR A 338 -7.35 -22.25 26.47
CA TYR A 338 -7.37 -22.50 27.90
C TYR A 338 -8.27 -23.70 28.24
N ARG A 339 -9.48 -23.78 27.64
CA ARG A 339 -10.40 -24.92 27.84
C ARG A 339 -9.85 -26.21 27.28
N TRP A 340 -9.18 -26.18 26.15
CA TRP A 340 -8.49 -27.34 25.59
C TRP A 340 -7.40 -27.86 26.53
N ARG A 341 -6.55 -26.97 27.01
CA ARG A 341 -5.49 -27.33 27.98
C ARG A 341 -6.05 -27.95 29.27
N GLN A 342 -7.23 -27.52 29.70
CA GLN A 342 -7.93 -28.14 30.84
C GLN A 342 -8.48 -29.51 30.46
N PHE A 343 -9.05 -29.69 29.28
CA PHE A 343 -9.58 -30.96 28.79
C PHE A 343 -8.48 -32.01 28.62
N VAL A 344 -7.30 -31.67 28.13
CA VAL A 344 -6.16 -32.59 27.95
C VAL A 344 -5.52 -32.99 29.29
N LYS A 345 -5.68 -32.15 30.34
CA LYS A 345 -5.17 -32.46 31.69
C LYS A 345 -6.15 -33.23 32.54
N SER A 346 -7.42 -33.33 32.19
CA SER A 346 -8.45 -34.14 32.84
C SER A 346 -8.51 -35.55 32.24
#